data_e1f6978d39b5dd6e7416ff5e6f8fcf19
#
_entry.id   e1f6978d39b5dd6e7416ff5e6f8fcf19
#
_cell.length_a   1.000
_cell.length_b   1.000
_cell.length_c   1.000
_cell.angle_alpha   90.00
_cell.angle_beta   90.00
_cell.angle_gamma   90.00
#
_symmetry.space_group_name_H-M   'P 1'
#
loop_
_entity.id
_entity.type
_entity.pdbx_description
1 polymer ?
#
loop_
_entity_poly.entity_id
_entity_poly.type
_entity_poly.pdbx_seq_one_letter_code
_entity_poly.pdbx_strand_id
1 'polypeptide(L)'
;MSDKKIGEFAKMFGLGVETIRFYQRQGLLDIPEQNKDLSGIRRYGQQDTQRLKFILAAKKAGFTLKEIKLLLGCNATDDREYIRYLSQQRICMLDKKMAELKEARDFLHQLVNECETSVTQECP
;
A
#
# COMPACT_ATOMS: atom_id res chain seq x y z
N MET A 1 -6.89 22.55 -7.67
CA MET A 1 -5.83 21.99 -6.83
C MET A 1 -4.48 22.27 -7.43
N SER A 2 -3.57 22.71 -6.64
CA SER A 2 -2.23 23.00 -7.11
C SER A 2 -1.44 21.70 -7.28
N ASP A 3 -0.78 21.57 -8.41
CA ASP A 3 0.11 20.47 -8.67
C ASP A 3 1.38 20.63 -7.84
N LYS A 4 2.02 19.52 -7.50
CA LYS A 4 3.16 19.50 -6.60
C LYS A 4 4.43 19.07 -7.32
N LYS A 5 5.56 19.56 -6.83
CA LYS A 5 6.87 19.08 -7.26
C LYS A 5 7.10 17.69 -6.66
N ILE A 6 8.05 16.94 -7.22
CA ILE A 6 8.32 15.57 -6.80
C ILE A 6 8.60 15.46 -5.29
N GLY A 7 9.35 16.39 -4.73
CA GLY A 7 9.66 16.37 -3.29
C GLY A 7 8.44 16.52 -2.42
N GLU A 8 7.56 17.44 -2.79
CA GLU A 8 6.29 17.65 -2.08
C GLU A 8 5.36 16.45 -2.25
N PHE A 9 5.30 15.92 -3.47
CA PHE A 9 4.49 14.77 -3.80
C PHE A 9 4.90 13.54 -2.97
N ALA A 10 6.21 13.25 -2.92
CA ALA A 10 6.74 12.15 -2.14
C ALA A 10 6.44 12.35 -0.65
N LYS A 11 6.61 13.55 -0.15
CA LYS A 11 6.40 13.87 1.27
C LYS A 11 4.95 13.64 1.70
N MET A 12 3.99 13.91 0.82
CA MET A 12 2.57 13.64 1.09
C MET A 12 2.32 12.20 1.50
N PHE A 13 3.11 11.28 0.97
CA PHE A 13 2.95 9.86 1.20
C PHE A 13 3.97 9.31 2.20
N GLY A 14 4.80 10.17 2.78
CA GLY A 14 5.87 9.73 3.67
C GLY A 14 6.97 8.96 2.95
N LEU A 15 7.17 9.23 1.67
CA LEU A 15 8.14 8.53 0.83
C LEU A 15 9.30 9.44 0.46
N GLY A 16 10.42 8.84 0.10
CA GLY A 16 11.53 9.58 -0.50
C GLY A 16 11.34 9.75 -2.00
N VAL A 17 12.01 10.74 -2.55
CA VAL A 17 11.97 11.02 -4.00
C VAL A 17 12.43 9.80 -4.79
N GLU A 18 13.42 9.07 -4.29
CA GLU A 18 13.93 7.88 -4.97
C GLU A 18 12.87 6.78 -5.11
N THR A 19 11.97 6.67 -4.16
CA THR A 19 10.87 5.69 -4.25
C THR A 19 9.94 6.07 -5.40
N ILE A 20 9.62 7.34 -5.55
CA ILE A 20 8.79 7.81 -6.66
C ILE A 20 9.48 7.51 -8.00
N ARG A 21 10.78 7.82 -8.10
CA ARG A 21 11.55 7.55 -9.31
C ARG A 21 11.64 6.07 -9.62
N PHE A 22 11.75 5.24 -8.57
CA PHE A 22 11.74 3.79 -8.73
C PHE A 22 10.43 3.32 -9.38
N TYR A 23 9.29 3.78 -8.89
CA TYR A 23 8.00 3.42 -9.48
C TYR A 23 7.87 3.90 -10.93
N GLN A 24 8.42 5.06 -11.24
CA GLN A 24 8.44 5.56 -12.62
C GLN A 24 9.29 4.67 -13.52
N ARG A 25 10.47 4.25 -13.04
CA ARG A 25 11.34 3.35 -13.80
C ARG A 25 10.67 1.99 -14.03
N GLN A 26 9.88 1.54 -13.07
CA GLN A 26 9.17 0.27 -13.20
C GLN A 26 7.92 0.37 -14.07
N GLY A 27 7.58 1.55 -14.53
CA GLY A 27 6.40 1.76 -15.36
C GLY A 27 5.10 1.80 -14.59
N LEU A 28 5.16 1.93 -13.27
CA LEU A 28 3.96 1.97 -12.43
C LEU A 28 3.39 3.38 -12.31
N LEU A 29 4.26 4.38 -12.34
CA LEU A 29 3.88 5.79 -12.33
C LEU A 29 4.36 6.45 -13.62
N ASP A 30 3.56 7.35 -14.14
CA ASP A 30 3.95 8.14 -15.28
C ASP A 30 4.91 9.25 -14.83
N ILE A 31 5.78 9.66 -15.75
CA ILE A 31 6.62 10.83 -15.55
C ILE A 31 5.82 12.01 -16.09
N PRO A 32 5.43 12.98 -15.23
CA PRO A 32 4.66 14.12 -15.72
C PRO A 32 5.43 14.90 -16.78
N GLU A 33 4.71 15.44 -17.73
CA GLU A 33 5.31 16.31 -18.73
C GLU A 33 5.85 17.56 -18.04
N GLN A 34 6.95 18.08 -18.59
CA GLN A 34 7.46 19.34 -18.12
C GLN A 34 6.44 20.42 -18.37
N ASN A 35 6.25 21.28 -17.37
CA ASN A 35 5.33 22.38 -17.49
C ASN A 35 5.73 23.25 -18.66
N LYS A 36 4.76 23.69 -19.44
CA LYS A 36 5.01 24.54 -20.62
C LYS A 36 5.45 25.95 -20.24
N ASP A 37 5.40 26.30 -18.98
CA ASP A 37 5.97 27.56 -18.52
C ASP A 37 7.49 27.48 -18.59
N LEU A 38 8.14 28.60 -18.36
CA LEU A 38 9.59 28.71 -18.51
C LEU A 38 10.40 27.98 -17.45
N SER A 39 9.74 27.40 -16.45
CA SER A 39 10.45 26.74 -15.35
C SER A 39 10.96 25.34 -15.70
N GLY A 40 10.32 24.65 -16.65
CA GLY A 40 10.68 23.28 -17.00
C GLY A 40 10.47 22.28 -15.89
N ILE A 41 9.73 22.64 -14.84
CA ILE A 41 9.53 21.81 -13.67
C ILE A 41 8.34 20.88 -13.90
N ARG A 42 8.54 19.58 -13.61
CA ARG A 42 7.46 18.61 -13.67
C ARG A 42 6.55 18.77 -12.46
N ARG A 43 5.25 18.65 -12.69
CA ARG A 43 4.23 18.79 -11.66
C ARG A 43 3.41 17.51 -11.55
N TYR A 44 3.20 17.07 -10.33
CA TYR A 44 2.43 15.88 -10.02
C TYR A 44 1.03 16.30 -9.57
N GLY A 45 0.03 15.82 -10.29
CA GLY A 45 -1.36 16.22 -10.05
C GLY A 45 -2.18 15.14 -9.37
N GLN A 46 -3.50 15.33 -9.43
CA GLN A 46 -4.44 14.46 -8.75
C GLN A 46 -4.43 13.03 -9.29
N GLN A 47 -4.23 12.85 -10.59
CA GLN A 47 -4.15 11.51 -11.17
C GLN A 47 -2.96 10.75 -10.62
N ASP A 48 -1.83 11.42 -10.49
CA ASP A 48 -0.63 10.82 -9.93
C ASP A 48 -0.85 10.44 -8.47
N THR A 49 -1.55 11.28 -7.72
CA THR A 49 -1.89 11.01 -6.33
C THR A 49 -2.75 9.76 -6.20
N GLN A 50 -3.80 9.65 -7.02
CA GLN A 50 -4.69 8.50 -6.98
C GLN A 50 -3.97 7.22 -7.37
N ARG A 51 -3.11 7.30 -8.39
CA ARG A 51 -2.35 6.15 -8.85
C ARG A 51 -1.37 5.66 -7.80
N LEU A 52 -0.68 6.58 -7.14
CA LEU A 52 0.26 6.21 -6.08
C LEU A 52 -0.46 5.62 -4.87
N LYS A 53 -1.62 6.17 -4.50
CA LYS A 53 -2.44 5.60 -3.44
C LYS A 53 -2.79 4.14 -3.75
N PHE A 54 -3.18 3.87 -4.98
CA PHE A 54 -3.51 2.52 -5.42
C PHE A 54 -2.29 1.60 -5.32
N ILE A 55 -1.14 2.04 -5.80
CA ILE A 55 0.10 1.25 -5.76
C ILE A 55 0.45 0.88 -4.32
N LEU A 56 0.40 1.85 -3.42
CA LEU A 56 0.74 1.61 -2.01
C LEU A 56 -0.25 0.67 -1.33
N ALA A 57 -1.54 0.82 -1.64
CA ALA A 57 -2.56 -0.08 -1.10
C ALA A 57 -2.35 -1.51 -1.61
N ALA A 58 -2.05 -1.67 -2.89
CA ALA A 58 -1.80 -2.98 -3.49
C ALA A 58 -0.55 -3.64 -2.88
N LYS A 59 0.51 -2.88 -2.67
CA LYS A 59 1.71 -3.38 -2.01
C LYS A 59 1.40 -3.86 -0.59
N LYS A 60 0.62 -3.08 0.13
CA LYS A 60 0.21 -3.41 1.48
C LYS A 60 -0.62 -4.70 1.52
N ALA A 61 -1.42 -4.92 0.49
CA ALA A 61 -2.22 -6.14 0.37
C ALA A 61 -1.39 -7.36 -0.04
N GLY A 62 -0.11 -7.17 -0.37
CA GLY A 62 0.79 -8.28 -0.67
C GLY A 62 0.99 -8.55 -2.15
N PHE A 63 0.53 -7.68 -3.03
CA PHE A 63 0.78 -7.85 -4.46
C PHE A 63 2.22 -7.52 -4.81
N THR A 64 2.77 -8.29 -5.75
CA THR A 64 4.10 -8.01 -6.30
C THR A 64 4.03 -6.83 -7.25
N LEU A 65 5.18 -6.23 -7.57
CA LEU A 65 5.22 -5.13 -8.55
C LEU A 65 4.67 -5.56 -9.90
N LYS A 66 4.94 -6.77 -10.32
CA LYS A 66 4.42 -7.32 -11.57
C LYS A 66 2.91 -7.43 -11.54
N GLU A 67 2.35 -7.89 -10.44
CA GLU A 67 0.90 -7.98 -10.25
C GLU A 67 0.26 -6.59 -10.22
N ILE A 68 0.90 -5.63 -9.56
CA ILE A 68 0.41 -4.25 -9.51
C ILE A 68 0.37 -3.64 -10.90
N LYS A 69 1.40 -3.90 -11.70
CA LYS A 69 1.44 -3.43 -13.07
C LYS A 69 0.28 -4.01 -13.89
N LEU A 70 -0.02 -5.28 -13.68
CA LEU A 70 -1.17 -5.92 -14.32
C LEU A 70 -2.48 -5.28 -13.87
N LEU A 71 -2.63 -4.99 -12.58
CA LEU A 71 -3.82 -4.33 -12.03
C LEU A 71 -4.05 -2.96 -12.68
N LEU A 72 -2.97 -2.21 -12.89
CA LEU A 72 -3.05 -0.86 -13.46
C LEU A 72 -3.39 -0.87 -14.94
N GLY A 73 -3.01 -1.93 -15.67
CA GLY A 73 -3.24 -2.05 -17.10
C GLY A 73 -4.42 -2.93 -17.48
N CYS A 74 -5.28 -3.24 -16.54
CA CYS A 74 -6.35 -4.23 -16.73
C CYS A 74 -7.50 -3.68 -17.55
N ASN A 75 -7.55 -4.06 -18.82
CA ASN A 75 -8.64 -3.70 -19.72
C ASN A 75 -9.32 -4.92 -20.37
N ALA A 76 -8.66 -6.08 -20.38
CA ALA A 76 -9.18 -7.29 -20.98
C ALA A 76 -9.96 -8.12 -19.96
N THR A 77 -10.95 -8.88 -20.45
CA THR A 77 -11.79 -9.74 -19.62
C THR A 77 -10.97 -10.79 -18.86
N ASP A 78 -10.01 -11.40 -19.56
CA ASP A 78 -9.15 -12.43 -18.97
C ASP A 78 -8.33 -11.87 -17.81
N ASP A 79 -7.83 -10.65 -17.97
CA ASP A 79 -7.08 -9.98 -16.90
C ASP A 79 -7.96 -9.72 -15.69
N ARG A 80 -9.23 -9.36 -15.91
CA ARG A 80 -10.17 -9.13 -14.80
C ARG A 80 -10.44 -10.39 -13.99
N GLU A 81 -10.60 -11.51 -14.65
CA GLU A 81 -10.80 -12.79 -13.98
C GLU A 81 -9.57 -13.20 -13.18
N TYR A 82 -8.40 -13.02 -13.76
CA TYR A 82 -7.14 -13.32 -13.09
C TYR A 82 -6.95 -12.42 -11.86
N ILE A 83 -7.26 -11.14 -11.98
CA ILE A 83 -7.17 -10.19 -10.88
C ILE A 83 -8.15 -10.57 -9.76
N ARG A 84 -9.37 -10.97 -10.12
CA ARG A 84 -10.35 -11.43 -9.13
C ARG A 84 -9.81 -12.64 -8.37
N TYR A 85 -9.25 -13.58 -9.08
CA TYR A 85 -8.65 -14.78 -8.49
C TYR A 85 -7.53 -14.42 -7.52
N LEU A 86 -6.58 -13.59 -7.95
CA LEU A 86 -5.48 -13.13 -7.09
C LEU A 86 -6.00 -12.40 -5.86
N SER A 87 -6.98 -11.54 -6.04
CA SER A 87 -7.55 -10.75 -4.95
C SER A 87 -8.22 -11.65 -3.91
N GLN A 88 -8.97 -12.65 -4.37
CA GLN A 88 -9.63 -13.61 -3.48
C GLN A 88 -8.60 -14.41 -2.69
N GLN A 89 -7.51 -14.81 -3.33
CA GLN A 89 -6.44 -15.52 -2.63
C GLN A 89 -5.79 -14.65 -1.56
N ARG A 90 -5.56 -13.38 -1.87
CA ARG A 90 -5.00 -12.44 -0.88
C ARG A 90 -5.94 -12.23 0.29
N ILE A 91 -7.25 -12.14 0.02
CA ILE A 91 -8.25 -12.03 1.08
C ILE A 91 -8.19 -13.24 2.01
N CYS A 92 -8.13 -14.45 1.44
CA CYS A 92 -8.03 -15.66 2.25
C CYS A 92 -6.78 -15.66 3.14
N MET A 93 -5.65 -15.26 2.58
CA MET A 93 -4.39 -15.18 3.34
C MET A 93 -4.48 -14.15 4.46
N LEU A 94 -5.08 -12.99 4.16
CA LEU A 94 -5.22 -11.93 5.17
C LEU A 94 -6.19 -12.34 6.27
N ASP A 95 -7.30 -12.99 5.93
CA ASP A 95 -8.25 -13.48 6.91
C ASP A 95 -7.59 -14.48 7.87
N LYS A 96 -6.75 -15.35 7.33
CA LYS A 96 -5.98 -16.29 8.14
C LYS A 96 -5.03 -15.59 9.10
N LYS A 97 -4.30 -14.60 8.60
CA LYS A 97 -3.39 -13.80 9.43
C LYS A 97 -4.14 -13.03 10.51
N MET A 98 -5.29 -12.48 10.17
CA MET A 98 -6.13 -11.78 11.15
C MET A 98 -6.58 -12.70 12.25
N ALA A 99 -6.97 -13.93 11.92
CA ALA A 99 -7.37 -14.93 12.91
C ALA A 99 -6.20 -15.29 13.82
N GLU A 100 -5.01 -15.49 13.26
CA GLU A 100 -3.81 -15.78 14.02
C GLU A 100 -3.45 -14.65 14.99
N LEU A 101 -3.53 -13.41 14.50
CA LEU A 101 -3.26 -12.24 15.34
C LEU A 101 -4.30 -12.09 16.44
N LYS A 102 -5.56 -12.38 16.14
CA LYS A 102 -6.63 -12.35 17.15
C LYS A 102 -6.36 -13.35 18.25
N GLU A 103 -5.96 -14.57 17.90
CA GLU A 103 -5.61 -15.60 18.89
C GLU A 103 -4.47 -15.14 19.79
N ALA A 104 -3.44 -14.55 19.19
CA ALA A 104 -2.30 -14.04 19.96
C ALA A 104 -2.74 -12.93 20.91
N ARG A 105 -3.59 -12.04 20.44
CA ARG A 105 -4.12 -10.94 21.23
C ARG A 105 -4.95 -11.47 22.41
N ASP A 106 -5.81 -12.43 22.13
CA ASP A 106 -6.67 -13.04 23.16
C ASP A 106 -5.82 -13.72 24.24
N PHE A 107 -4.74 -14.38 23.86
CA PHE A 107 -3.81 -14.98 24.78
C PHE A 107 -3.19 -13.93 25.70
N LEU A 108 -2.74 -12.81 25.12
CA LEU A 108 -2.13 -11.73 25.92
C LEU A 108 -3.15 -11.09 26.87
N HIS A 109 -4.39 -10.92 26.43
CA HIS A 109 -5.44 -10.40 27.30
C HIS A 109 -5.69 -11.34 28.47
N GLN A 110 -5.64 -12.65 28.25
CA GLN A 110 -5.78 -13.63 29.32
C GLN A 110 -4.65 -13.50 30.32
N LEU A 111 -3.40 -13.33 29.87
CA LEU A 111 -2.27 -13.12 30.76
C LEU A 111 -2.44 -11.85 31.61
N VAL A 112 -2.88 -10.77 31.00
CA VAL A 112 -3.14 -9.51 31.72
C VAL A 112 -4.18 -9.73 32.81
N ASN A 113 -5.28 -10.42 32.48
CA ASN A 113 -6.35 -10.69 33.44
C ASN A 113 -5.85 -11.56 34.59
N GLU A 114 -5.04 -12.57 34.32
CA GLU A 114 -4.46 -13.41 35.34
C GLU A 114 -3.55 -12.63 36.28
N CYS A 115 -2.73 -11.73 35.74
CA CYS A 115 -1.87 -10.88 36.54
C CYS A 115 -2.66 -9.91 37.41
N GLU A 116 -3.77 -9.38 36.90
CA GLU A 116 -4.62 -8.45 37.64
C GLU A 116 -5.41 -9.13 38.74
N THR A 117 -5.82 -10.37 38.54
CA THR A 117 -6.64 -11.11 39.52
C THR A 117 -5.79 -11.83 40.55
N SER A 118 -4.50 -12.07 40.30
CA SER A 118 -3.59 -12.75 41.23
C SER A 118 -2.89 -11.74 42.11
N VAL A 119 -3.47 -11.44 43.27
CA VAL A 119 -2.92 -10.41 44.18
C VAL A 119 -1.59 -10.85 44.79
N THR A 120 -1.38 -12.14 44.97
CA THR A 120 -0.23 -12.67 45.69
C THR A 120 0.72 -13.48 44.84
N GLN A 121 0.42 -13.66 43.57
CA GLN A 121 1.24 -14.47 42.65
C GLN A 121 1.93 -13.57 41.64
N GLU A 122 3.12 -13.97 41.23
CA GLU A 122 3.84 -13.27 40.18
C GLU A 122 3.19 -13.50 38.84
N CYS A 123 3.25 -12.47 37.97
CA CYS A 123 2.80 -12.62 36.59
C CYS A 123 3.69 -13.62 35.86
N PRO A 124 3.08 -14.53 35.11
CA PRO A 124 3.84 -15.49 34.31
C PRO A 124 4.67 -14.82 33.20
#